data_6e2460702b070a32dd6a85272f26513e
#
_entry.id   6e2460702b070a32dd6a85272f26513e
#
_cell.length_a   1.000
_cell.length_b   1.000
_cell.length_c   1.000
_cell.angle_alpha   90.00
_cell.angle_beta   90.00
_cell.angle_gamma   90.00
#
_symmetry.space_group_name_H-M   'P 1'
#
loop_
_entity.id
_entity.type
_entity.pdbx_description
1 polymer ?
#
loop_
_entity_poly.entity_id
_entity_poly.type
_entity_poly.pdbx_seq_one_letter_code
_entity_poly.pdbx_strand_id
1 'polypeptide(L)' 'VQSRGVVASCNDGVIRISGLDEGETVMFYGIDGILIGSQPATAGEVMYAVGSSRNVVIAKIGDDAIKIAVK' A
#
# COMPACT_ATOMS: atom_id res chain seq x y z
N VAL A 1 4.86 -5.53 -19.60
CA VAL A 1 4.95 -4.58 -18.49
C VAL A 1 5.98 -5.04 -17.49
N GLN A 2 6.82 -4.16 -17.12
CA GLN A 2 7.88 -4.47 -16.18
C GLN A 2 7.38 -4.39 -14.75
N SER A 3 7.71 -5.40 -13.99
CA SER A 3 7.54 -5.35 -12.56
C SER A 3 8.58 -4.40 -11.98
N ARG A 4 8.17 -3.56 -11.06
CA ARG A 4 9.08 -2.60 -10.44
C ARG A 4 9.80 -3.16 -9.23
N GLY A 5 9.59 -4.43 -8.94
CA GLY A 5 10.17 -5.04 -7.75
C GLY A 5 9.54 -4.52 -6.46
N VAL A 6 8.31 -4.06 -6.55
CA VAL A 6 7.61 -3.56 -5.36
C VAL A 6 7.29 -4.73 -4.44
N VAL A 7 7.63 -4.55 -3.17
CA VAL A 7 7.36 -5.55 -2.14
C VAL A 7 6.42 -4.95 -1.12
N ALA A 8 5.33 -5.65 -0.85
CA ALA A 8 4.33 -5.20 0.11
C ALA A 8 4.15 -6.24 1.19
N SER A 9 4.03 -5.79 2.42
CA SER A 9 3.77 -6.67 3.55
C SER A 9 2.90 -5.95 4.56
N CYS A 10 2.26 -6.72 5.42
CA CYS A 10 1.45 -6.16 6.49
C CYS A 10 1.74 -6.93 7.77
N ASN A 11 2.00 -6.20 8.84
CA ASN A 11 2.36 -6.79 10.12
C ASN A 11 1.77 -5.92 11.22
N ASP A 12 1.05 -6.54 12.15
CA ASP A 12 0.43 -5.83 13.28
C ASP A 12 -0.43 -4.65 12.83
N GLY A 13 -1.12 -4.79 11.71
CA GLY A 13 -1.98 -3.75 11.17
C GLY A 13 -1.26 -2.62 10.49
N VAL A 14 0.04 -2.77 10.23
CA VAL A 14 0.83 -1.77 9.52
C VAL A 14 1.25 -2.32 8.18
N ILE A 15 0.89 -1.61 7.12
CA ILE A 15 1.28 -1.97 5.75
C ILE A 15 2.61 -1.29 5.44
N ARG A 16 3.52 -2.06 4.88
CA ARG A 16 4.82 -1.54 4.46
C ARG A 16 5.04 -1.90 3.01
N ILE A 17 5.33 -0.91 2.19
CA ILE A 17 5.57 -1.11 0.76
C ILE A 17 6.92 -0.49 0.43
N SER A 18 7.75 -1.25 -0.26
CA SER A 18 9.08 -0.79 -0.66
C SER A 18 9.28 -1.00 -2.15
N GLY A 19 10.36 -0.44 -2.68
CA GLY A 19 10.64 -0.52 -4.12
C GLY A 19 9.96 0.57 -4.92
N LEU A 20 9.55 1.64 -4.26
CA LEU A 20 8.84 2.74 -4.90
C LEU A 20 9.80 3.82 -5.37
N ASP A 21 9.33 4.65 -6.30
CA ASP A 21 10.06 5.83 -6.71
C ASP A 21 9.88 6.92 -5.67
N GLU A 22 10.91 7.73 -5.50
CA GLU A 22 10.87 8.83 -4.54
C GLU A 22 9.74 9.80 -4.91
N GLY A 23 8.94 10.17 -3.91
CA GLY A 23 7.84 11.11 -4.12
C GLY A 23 6.57 10.49 -4.69
N GLU A 24 6.59 9.21 -4.99
CA GLU A 24 5.42 8.52 -5.50
C GLU A 24 4.38 8.38 -4.38
N THR A 25 3.12 8.62 -4.71
CA THR A 25 2.04 8.54 -3.71
C THR A 25 1.30 7.22 -3.86
N VAL A 26 1.11 6.54 -2.73
CA VAL A 26 0.33 5.31 -2.69
C VAL A 26 -1.04 5.61 -2.10
N MET A 27 -2.08 5.20 -2.80
CA MET A 27 -3.46 5.36 -2.34
C MET A 27 -3.94 4.04 -1.78
N PHE A 28 -4.57 4.08 -0.62
CA PHE A 28 -5.07 2.87 0.04
C PHE A 28 -6.59 2.85 -0.01
N TYR A 29 -7.14 1.74 -0.48
CA TYR A 29 -8.57 1.56 -0.62
C TYR A 29 -9.04 0.34 0.17
N GLY A 30 -10.27 0.39 0.66
CA GLY A 30 -10.90 -0.79 1.21
C GLY A 30 -11.33 -1.72 0.08
N ILE A 31 -11.74 -2.93 0.46
CA ILE A 31 -12.18 -3.93 -0.51
C ILE A 31 -13.44 -3.48 -1.25
N ASP A 32 -14.16 -2.52 -0.66
CA ASP A 32 -15.36 -1.93 -1.27
C ASP A 32 -15.01 -0.82 -2.26
N GLY A 33 -13.74 -0.51 -2.45
CA GLY A 33 -13.30 0.51 -3.39
C GLY A 33 -13.28 1.92 -2.82
N ILE A 34 -13.53 2.07 -1.53
CA ILE A 34 -13.55 3.39 -0.90
C ILE A 34 -12.14 3.74 -0.44
N LEU A 35 -11.70 4.94 -0.79
CA LEU A 35 -10.40 5.43 -0.39
C LEU A 35 -10.33 5.59 1.13
N ILE A 36 -9.34 4.97 1.75
CA ILE A 36 -9.15 5.06 3.20
C ILE A 36 -7.97 5.93 3.58
N GLY A 37 -7.05 6.19 2.67
CA GLY A 37 -5.94 7.08 2.95
C GLY A 37 -4.91 7.06 1.84
N SER A 38 -3.88 7.87 2.01
CA SER A 38 -2.78 7.90 1.06
C SER A 38 -1.51 8.30 1.80
N GLN A 39 -0.37 7.88 1.25
CA GLN A 39 0.93 8.22 1.82
C GLN A 39 1.93 8.43 0.69
N PRO A 40 2.75 9.47 0.79
CA PRO A 40 3.84 9.63 -0.17
C PRO A 40 5.00 8.73 0.20
N ALA A 41 5.71 8.24 -0.82
CA ALA A 41 6.88 7.42 -0.60
C ALA A 41 8.03 8.27 -0.12
N THR A 42 8.71 7.81 0.92
CA THR A 42 9.90 8.45 1.45
C THR A 42 11.03 7.43 1.41
N ALA A 43 12.12 7.76 0.73
CA ALA A 43 13.23 6.83 0.52
C ALA A 43 12.77 5.53 -0.12
N GLY A 44 11.77 5.61 -0.99
CA GLY A 44 11.26 4.46 -1.71
C GLY A 44 10.33 3.57 -0.90
N GLU A 45 9.90 4.01 0.28
CA GLU A 45 9.06 3.21 1.16
C GLU A 45 7.84 3.98 1.62
N VAL A 46 6.77 3.22 1.89
CA VAL A 46 5.56 3.74 2.51
C VAL A 46 5.19 2.85 3.67
N MET A 47 4.79 3.46 4.78
CA MET A 47 4.22 2.74 5.91
C MET A 47 2.87 3.35 6.25
N TYR A 48 1.88 2.50 6.44
CA TYR A 48 0.52 2.99 6.69
C TYR A 48 -0.18 2.07 7.68
N ALA A 49 -0.62 2.63 8.78
CA ALA A 49 -1.31 1.86 9.82
C ALA A 49 -2.79 1.80 9.49
N VAL A 50 -3.30 0.59 9.24
CA VAL A 50 -4.72 0.40 8.92
C VAL A 50 -5.49 -0.23 10.07
N GLY A 51 -4.78 -0.69 11.11
CA GLY A 51 -5.42 -1.34 12.23
C GLY A 51 -5.83 -2.75 11.90
N SER A 52 -6.50 -3.40 12.85
CA SER A 52 -6.90 -4.80 12.70
C SER A 52 -8.36 -4.95 12.27
N SER A 53 -9.05 -3.86 11.98
CA SER A 53 -10.47 -3.92 11.64
C SER A 53 -10.72 -4.26 10.18
N ARG A 54 -9.66 -4.33 9.36
CA ARG A 54 -9.80 -4.63 7.94
C ARG A 54 -9.07 -5.92 7.64
N ASN A 55 -9.62 -6.71 6.72
CA ASN A 55 -9.00 -7.97 6.31
C ASN A 55 -8.15 -7.81 5.07
N VAL A 56 -8.54 -6.91 4.18
CA VAL A 56 -7.86 -6.70 2.91
C VAL A 56 -7.83 -5.22 2.61
N VAL A 57 -6.69 -4.75 2.12
CA VAL A 57 -6.53 -3.36 1.67
C VAL A 57 -5.92 -3.40 0.29
N ILE A 58 -6.39 -2.53 -0.58
CA ILE A 58 -5.86 -2.40 -1.92
C ILE A 58 -4.99 -1.16 -1.97
N ALA A 59 -3.73 -1.34 -2.33
CA ALA A 59 -2.79 -0.22 -2.49
C ALA A 59 -2.65 0.07 -3.97
N LYS A 60 -2.93 1.30 -4.36
CA LYS A 60 -2.80 1.71 -5.75
C LYS A 60 -1.57 2.57 -5.90
N ILE A 61 -0.67 2.14 -6.77
CA ILE A 61 0.59 2.81 -7.05
C ILE A 61 0.62 3.13 -8.54
N GLY A 62 0.40 4.40 -8.89
CA GLY A 62 0.28 4.77 -10.28
C GLY A 62 -0.87 4.01 -10.93
N ASP A 63 -0.57 3.20 -11.94
CA ASP A 63 -1.57 2.39 -12.64
C ASP A 63 -1.68 0.98 -12.07
N ASP A 64 -0.85 0.66 -11.07
CA ASP A 64 -0.83 -0.69 -10.49
C ASP A 64 -1.67 -0.73 -9.22
N ALA A 65 -2.33 -1.85 -8.99
CA ALA A 65 -3.08 -2.06 -7.76
C ALA A 65 -2.63 -3.38 -7.14
N ILE A 66 -2.36 -3.35 -5.85
CA ILE A 66 -1.88 -4.51 -5.11
C ILE A 66 -2.86 -4.81 -4.00
N LYS A 67 -3.30 -6.06 -3.93
CA LYS A 67 -4.17 -6.50 -2.84
C LYS A 67 -3.30 -7.01 -1.70
N ILE A 68 -3.51 -6.47 -0.50
CA ILE A 68 -2.70 -6.79 0.66
C ILE A 68 -3.60 -7.39 1.73
N ALA A 69 -3.23 -8.58 2.21
CA ALA A 69 -3.92 -9.19 3.33
C ALA A 69 -3.43 -8.55 4.62
N VAL A 70 -4.36 -8.05 5.41
CA VAL A 70 -4.04 -7.38 6.68
C VAL A 70 -3.93 -8.43 7.78
N LYS A 71 -2.82 -8.38 8.49
CA LYS A 71 -2.55 -9.33 9.58
C LYS A 71 -2.24 -8.63 10.88
#